data_af9ca2215a5e6e390e86e0e12a2369f3
#
_entry.id   af9ca2215a5e6e390e86e0e12a2369f3
#
_cell.length_a   1.000
_cell.length_b   1.000
_cell.length_c   1.000
_cell.angle_alpha   90.00
_cell.angle_beta   90.00
_cell.angle_gamma   90.00
#
_symmetry.space_group_name_H-M   'P 1'
#
loop_
_entity.id
_entity.type
_entity.pdbx_description
1 polymer ?
#
loop_
_entity_poly.entity_id
_entity_poly.type
_entity_poly.pdbx_seq_one_letter_code
_entity_poly.pdbx_strand_id
1 'polypeptide(L)'
;MASVAHVEGWSAESATIAQIEEALTDLRFNVGHGGLPDLRTSVLTHMAWVPEEWQRAATETLAGLGERHPSRTLLLFPHPDAEDRLSARVSLECHELEGELRHLCNEVVELGLCGIRAQAPASVVEPLLLPNLPVFLRWRGRPPFRTAPFQELVELTDRLIVDSSEWPDLPGAYAELDEFFEETAVSDIAWRRTLLWREALAKAWPELPDRIAGPPAEASLITGWLKSRAGVEVAVELADELPFAEEKSGSDLLSEELDVFGRDPIYEDAVRAAGESV
;
A
#
# COMPACT_ATOMS: atom_id res chain seq x y z
N MET A 1 5.65 16.66 -18.53
CA MET A 1 6.37 16.12 -17.35
C MET A 1 6.57 17.30 -16.42
N ALA A 2 5.84 17.35 -15.31
CA ALA A 2 6.02 18.38 -14.29
C ALA A 2 7.45 18.27 -13.72
N SER A 3 8.10 19.41 -13.46
CA SER A 3 9.41 19.43 -12.83
C SER A 3 9.23 19.08 -11.35
N VAL A 4 9.81 17.98 -10.90
CA VAL A 4 9.84 17.62 -9.47
C VAL A 4 11.01 18.38 -8.84
N ALA A 5 10.72 19.33 -7.96
CA ALA A 5 11.74 19.92 -7.11
C ALA A 5 11.87 19.09 -5.83
N HIS A 6 12.96 18.34 -5.71
CA HIS A 6 13.31 17.66 -4.47
C HIS A 6 13.95 18.67 -3.52
N VAL A 7 13.32 18.95 -2.40
CA VAL A 7 13.89 19.82 -1.36
C VAL A 7 14.80 18.97 -0.47
N GLU A 8 16.06 19.38 -0.32
CA GLU A 8 17.01 18.70 0.57
C GLU A 8 16.41 18.47 1.95
N GLY A 9 16.45 17.21 2.39
CA GLY A 9 15.84 16.76 3.62
C GLY A 9 16.76 16.82 4.82
N TRP A 10 16.20 16.56 5.97
CA TRP A 10 16.91 16.27 7.21
C TRP A 10 17.09 14.76 7.38
N SER A 11 18.20 14.33 7.99
CA SER A 11 18.38 12.92 8.35
C SER A 11 19.19 12.77 9.63
N ALA A 12 18.91 11.69 10.38
CA ALA A 12 19.66 11.30 11.57
C ALA A 12 19.70 9.77 11.71
N GLU A 13 20.88 9.26 12.07
CA GLU A 13 21.08 7.84 12.38
C GLU A 13 20.46 7.41 13.72
N SER A 14 20.24 8.38 14.63
CA SER A 14 19.53 8.17 15.89
C SER A 14 18.61 9.37 16.11
N ALA A 15 17.35 9.20 15.84
CA ALA A 15 16.32 10.25 15.88
C ALA A 15 15.33 10.03 17.03
N THR A 16 14.70 11.13 17.44
CA THR A 16 13.49 11.10 18.27
C THR A 16 12.31 11.58 17.44
N ILE A 17 11.09 11.23 17.86
CA ILE A 17 9.86 11.72 17.20
C ILE A 17 9.82 13.25 17.17
N ALA A 18 10.19 13.91 18.27
CA ALA A 18 10.22 15.37 18.35
C ALA A 18 11.15 16.00 17.29
N GLN A 19 12.34 15.39 17.04
CA GLN A 19 13.25 15.86 16.01
C GLN A 19 12.71 15.65 14.59
N ILE A 20 11.97 14.57 14.36
CA ILE A 20 11.29 14.31 13.07
C ILE A 20 10.23 15.38 12.81
N GLU A 21 9.39 15.69 13.81
CA GLU A 21 8.34 16.71 13.69
C GLU A 21 8.91 18.14 13.54
N GLU A 22 10.00 18.45 14.26
CA GLU A 22 10.74 19.69 14.11
C GLU A 22 11.28 19.82 12.67
N ALA A 23 11.93 18.77 12.14
CA ALA A 23 12.44 18.73 10.79
C ALA A 23 11.34 18.91 9.74
N LEU A 24 10.19 18.25 9.90
CA LEU A 24 9.02 18.47 9.06
C LEU A 24 8.55 19.93 9.10
N THR A 25 8.55 20.54 10.28
CA THR A 25 8.13 21.93 10.45
C THR A 25 9.10 22.90 9.80
N ASP A 26 10.41 22.69 9.98
CA ASP A 26 11.46 23.54 9.40
C ASP A 26 11.50 23.46 7.87
N LEU A 27 11.39 22.26 7.30
CA LEU A 27 11.33 22.07 5.85
C LEU A 27 10.14 22.81 5.24
N ARG A 28 9.02 22.73 5.88
CA ARG A 28 7.80 23.46 5.48
C ARG A 28 8.00 24.97 5.52
N PHE A 29 8.58 25.48 6.61
CA PHE A 29 8.83 26.90 6.77
C PHE A 29 9.80 27.41 5.71
N ASN A 30 10.85 26.67 5.39
CA ASN A 30 11.85 27.06 4.41
C ASN A 30 11.29 27.10 2.99
N VAL A 31 10.43 26.16 2.60
CA VAL A 31 9.74 26.16 1.30
C VAL A 31 8.81 27.38 1.18
N GLY A 32 8.02 27.68 2.21
CA GLY A 32 7.13 28.85 2.22
C GLY A 32 7.87 30.19 2.15
N HIS A 33 9.07 30.30 2.70
CA HIS A 33 9.88 31.53 2.67
C HIS A 33 10.69 31.71 1.37
N GLY A 34 10.84 30.66 0.58
CA GLY A 34 11.45 30.72 -0.77
C GLY A 34 10.62 31.46 -1.81
N GLY A 35 9.50 32.07 -1.42
CA GLY A 35 8.61 32.82 -2.30
C GLY A 35 7.62 31.96 -3.06
N LEU A 36 7.55 30.69 -2.74
CA LEU A 36 6.57 29.73 -3.27
C LEU A 36 5.38 29.65 -2.30
N PRO A 37 4.16 30.07 -2.69
CA PRO A 37 2.99 29.86 -1.86
C PRO A 37 2.73 28.36 -1.72
N ASP A 38 2.86 27.86 -0.49
CA ASP A 38 2.65 26.47 -0.10
C ASP A 38 1.15 26.16 -0.09
N LEU A 39 0.70 25.31 -1.00
CA LEU A 39 -0.61 24.68 -0.93
C LEU A 39 -0.45 23.33 -0.25
N ARG A 40 -0.71 23.33 1.05
CA ARG A 40 -0.78 22.13 1.83
C ARG A 40 -2.18 21.56 1.81
N THR A 41 -2.31 20.44 1.17
CA THR A 41 -3.52 19.63 1.28
C THR A 41 -3.15 18.17 1.27
N SER A 42 -2.39 17.72 2.30
CA SER A 42 -2.36 16.29 2.53
C SER A 42 -3.78 15.81 2.77
N VAL A 43 -4.24 14.87 1.97
CA VAL A 43 -5.60 14.32 2.04
C VAL A 43 -5.63 12.98 2.74
N LEU A 44 -4.46 12.38 2.98
CA LEU A 44 -4.31 11.09 3.65
C LEU A 44 -2.90 10.94 4.27
N THR A 45 -2.75 9.96 5.15
CA THR A 45 -1.45 9.39 5.52
C THR A 45 -1.29 8.05 4.81
N HIS A 46 -0.21 7.90 4.05
CA HIS A 46 0.17 6.64 3.42
C HIS A 46 1.34 6.02 4.20
N MET A 47 1.13 4.87 4.79
CA MET A 47 2.19 4.08 5.42
C MET A 47 2.59 2.93 4.51
N ALA A 48 3.87 2.61 4.42
CA ALA A 48 4.35 1.41 3.75
C ALA A 48 5.32 0.65 4.65
N TRP A 49 4.97 -0.59 5.01
CA TRP A 49 5.88 -1.53 5.64
C TRP A 49 6.72 -2.21 4.57
N VAL A 50 8.04 -1.97 4.60
CA VAL A 50 8.95 -2.29 3.51
C VAL A 50 10.17 -3.07 4.04
N PRO A 51 10.10 -4.41 4.11
CA PRO A 51 11.27 -5.26 4.33
C PRO A 51 12.38 -5.01 3.30
N GLU A 52 13.60 -5.39 3.63
CA GLU A 52 14.81 -5.08 2.84
C GLU A 52 14.68 -5.51 1.37
N GLU A 53 14.16 -6.69 1.12
CA GLU A 53 13.96 -7.25 -0.23
C GLU A 53 12.98 -6.45 -1.09
N TRP A 54 12.12 -5.63 -0.48
CA TRP A 54 11.10 -4.82 -1.17
C TRP A 54 11.46 -3.33 -1.32
N GLN A 55 12.57 -2.86 -0.76
CA GLN A 55 12.92 -1.43 -0.72
C GLN A 55 12.98 -0.81 -2.11
N ARG A 56 13.63 -1.47 -3.06
CA ARG A 56 13.72 -0.98 -4.43
C ARG A 56 12.34 -0.87 -5.10
N ALA A 57 11.53 -1.92 -5.00
CA ALA A 57 10.19 -1.95 -5.59
C ALA A 57 9.25 -0.91 -4.93
N ALA A 58 9.38 -0.67 -3.63
CA ALA A 58 8.62 0.36 -2.94
C ALA A 58 8.99 1.76 -3.45
N THR A 59 10.27 2.07 -3.59
CA THR A 59 10.73 3.37 -4.12
C THR A 59 10.22 3.60 -5.55
N GLU A 60 10.28 2.59 -6.42
CA GLU A 60 9.76 2.67 -7.78
C GLU A 60 8.24 2.88 -7.80
N THR A 61 7.51 2.25 -6.90
CA THR A 61 6.04 2.39 -6.79
C THR A 61 5.62 3.78 -6.30
N LEU A 62 6.42 4.42 -5.45
CA LEU A 62 6.11 5.75 -4.92
C LEU A 62 6.39 6.88 -5.91
N ALA A 63 7.21 6.62 -6.93
CA ALA A 63 7.52 7.64 -7.93
C ALA A 63 6.25 8.15 -8.63
N GLY A 64 5.98 9.46 -8.51
CA GLY A 64 4.81 10.13 -9.08
C GLY A 64 3.49 9.94 -8.32
N LEU A 65 3.48 9.17 -7.21
CA LEU A 65 2.26 8.97 -6.41
C LEU A 65 1.83 10.29 -5.74
N GLY A 66 2.77 11.08 -5.26
CA GLY A 66 2.53 12.33 -4.56
C GLY A 66 1.86 13.42 -5.41
N GLU A 67 2.01 13.39 -6.73
CA GLU A 67 1.32 14.31 -7.65
C GLU A 67 -0.20 14.02 -7.67
N ARG A 68 -0.59 12.76 -7.54
CA ARG A 68 -1.99 12.30 -7.57
C ARG A 68 -2.62 12.29 -6.18
N HIS A 69 -1.85 11.92 -5.16
CA HIS A 69 -2.30 11.78 -3.78
C HIS A 69 -1.41 12.61 -2.85
N PRO A 70 -1.71 13.90 -2.67
CA PRO A 70 -1.02 14.74 -1.70
C PRO A 70 -1.11 14.11 -0.30
N SER A 71 0.02 13.70 0.25
CA SER A 71 0.04 12.88 1.47
C SER A 71 1.24 13.15 2.35
N ARG A 72 1.14 12.68 3.60
CA ARG A 72 2.32 12.30 4.36
C ARG A 72 2.58 10.82 4.11
N THR A 73 3.72 10.49 3.51
CA THR A 73 4.14 9.11 3.30
C THR A 73 5.15 8.71 4.38
N LEU A 74 4.85 7.63 5.11
CA LEU A 74 5.73 7.03 6.11
C LEU A 74 6.27 5.71 5.55
N LEU A 75 7.57 5.65 5.24
CA LEU A 75 8.24 4.42 4.81
C LEU A 75 8.88 3.76 6.01
N LEU A 76 8.44 2.56 6.34
CA LEU A 76 8.86 1.81 7.52
C LEU A 76 9.81 0.68 7.09
N PHE A 77 11.09 0.81 7.42
CA PHE A 77 12.12 -0.18 7.12
C PHE A 77 12.46 -0.97 8.39
N PRO A 78 11.90 -2.19 8.56
CA PRO A 78 12.13 -2.99 9.76
C PRO A 78 13.50 -3.67 9.75
N HIS A 79 14.21 -3.58 10.89
CA HIS A 79 15.47 -4.27 11.18
C HIS A 79 15.39 -4.89 12.59
N PRO A 80 14.55 -5.94 12.80
CA PRO A 80 14.25 -6.46 14.14
C PRO A 80 15.47 -7.03 14.88
N ASP A 81 16.48 -7.50 14.16
CA ASP A 81 17.69 -8.11 14.72
C ASP A 81 18.82 -7.12 14.97
N ALA A 82 18.61 -5.84 14.62
CA ALA A 82 19.61 -4.78 14.88
C ALA A 82 19.49 -4.23 16.30
N GLU A 83 20.53 -3.49 16.76
CA GLU A 83 20.48 -2.76 18.03
C GLU A 83 19.37 -1.70 18.02
N ASP A 84 18.74 -1.49 19.19
CA ASP A 84 17.62 -0.56 19.36
C ASP A 84 17.97 0.85 18.89
N ARG A 85 17.35 1.28 17.80
CA ARG A 85 17.57 2.58 17.19
C ARG A 85 16.40 2.98 16.32
N LEU A 86 16.13 4.27 16.24
CA LEU A 86 15.28 4.88 15.23
C LEU A 86 16.15 5.76 14.34
N SER A 87 16.38 5.39 13.09
CA SER A 87 16.93 6.30 12.09
C SER A 87 15.80 6.94 11.29
N ALA A 88 16.02 8.18 10.87
CA ALA A 88 15.01 8.90 10.10
C ALA A 88 15.61 9.77 9.01
N ARG A 89 14.91 9.86 7.88
CA ARG A 89 15.09 10.85 6.83
C ARG A 89 13.77 11.51 6.55
N VAL A 90 13.76 12.83 6.46
CA VAL A 90 12.57 13.63 6.13
C VAL A 90 12.86 14.45 4.88
N SER A 91 11.96 14.42 3.91
CA SER A 91 12.06 15.20 2.69
C SER A 91 10.69 15.72 2.24
N LEU A 92 10.70 16.74 1.38
CA LEU A 92 9.53 17.23 0.68
C LEU A 92 9.70 17.00 -0.82
N GLU A 93 8.69 16.43 -1.44
CA GLU A 93 8.57 16.30 -2.89
C GLU A 93 7.54 17.31 -3.38
N CYS A 94 8.02 18.34 -4.08
CA CYS A 94 7.16 19.42 -4.55
C CYS A 94 6.96 19.36 -6.07
N HIS A 95 5.71 19.44 -6.51
CA HIS A 95 5.29 19.42 -7.90
C HIS A 95 4.71 20.79 -8.28
N GLU A 96 5.11 21.33 -9.41
CA GLU A 96 4.52 22.56 -9.96
C GLU A 96 3.11 22.28 -10.48
N LEU A 97 2.14 23.07 -10.03
CA LEU A 97 0.80 23.04 -10.60
C LEU A 97 0.76 23.83 -11.89
N GLU A 98 0.36 23.19 -13.00
CA GLU A 98 0.30 23.82 -14.31
C GLU A 98 -0.54 25.12 -14.29
N GLY A 99 0.08 26.22 -14.68
CA GLY A 99 -0.57 27.54 -14.80
C GLY A 99 -0.71 28.32 -13.49
N GLU A 100 -0.17 27.82 -12.38
CA GLU A 100 -0.18 28.52 -11.10
C GLU A 100 1.25 28.71 -10.56
N LEU A 101 1.48 29.81 -9.82
CA LEU A 101 2.70 30.04 -9.04
C LEU A 101 2.62 29.28 -7.68
N ARG A 102 2.15 28.03 -7.73
CA ARG A 102 1.90 27.24 -6.53
C ARG A 102 2.50 25.84 -6.70
N HIS A 103 2.98 25.29 -5.59
CA HIS A 103 3.53 23.93 -5.54
C HIS A 103 2.69 23.07 -4.61
N LEU A 104 2.49 21.84 -5.03
CA LEU A 104 1.94 20.78 -4.19
C LEU A 104 3.09 20.00 -3.59
N CYS A 105 3.26 20.04 -2.27
CA CYS A 105 4.36 19.36 -1.60
C CYS A 105 3.85 18.19 -0.76
N ASN A 106 4.46 17.03 -0.98
CA ASN A 106 4.25 15.81 -0.21
C ASN A 106 5.35 15.66 0.83
N GLU A 107 5.00 15.17 2.00
CA GLU A 107 5.94 14.86 3.06
C GLU A 107 6.33 13.39 2.97
N VAL A 108 7.62 13.12 2.85
CA VAL A 108 8.15 11.74 2.88
C VAL A 108 9.03 11.58 4.11
N VAL A 109 8.67 10.62 4.95
CA VAL A 109 9.40 10.26 6.17
C VAL A 109 9.82 8.80 6.06
N GLU A 110 11.12 8.58 5.91
CA GLU A 110 11.72 7.26 5.92
C GLU A 110 12.18 6.94 7.33
N LEU A 111 11.75 5.80 7.87
CA LEU A 111 12.01 5.36 9.25
C LEU A 111 12.70 4.00 9.26
N GLY A 112 13.96 3.95 9.70
CA GLY A 112 14.62 2.69 10.01
C GLY A 112 14.27 2.25 11.44
N LEU A 113 13.44 1.21 11.55
CA LEU A 113 12.95 0.67 12.80
C LEU A 113 13.85 -0.49 13.25
N CYS A 114 14.79 -0.22 14.15
CA CYS A 114 15.75 -1.22 14.63
C CYS A 114 15.35 -1.79 16.00
N GLY A 115 15.56 -3.10 16.17
CA GLY A 115 15.34 -3.81 17.44
C GLY A 115 13.89 -3.69 17.92
N ILE A 116 13.68 -3.22 19.15
CA ILE A 116 12.36 -3.06 19.76
C ILE A 116 11.42 -2.13 18.97
N ARG A 117 11.98 -1.19 18.18
CA ARG A 117 11.18 -0.29 17.33
C ARG A 117 10.46 -1.03 16.21
N ALA A 118 11.07 -2.10 15.68
CA ALA A 118 10.43 -2.97 14.70
C ALA A 118 9.40 -3.90 15.34
N GLN A 119 9.50 -4.16 16.65
CA GLN A 119 8.59 -5.02 17.40
C GLN A 119 7.36 -4.27 17.95
N ALA A 120 7.46 -2.94 18.13
CA ALA A 120 6.37 -2.07 18.60
C ALA A 120 6.30 -0.80 17.72
N PRO A 121 5.99 -0.95 16.42
CA PRO A 121 6.07 0.14 15.44
C PRO A 121 5.02 1.22 15.68
N ALA A 122 3.87 0.88 16.26
CA ALA A 122 2.79 1.85 16.54
C ALA A 122 3.29 3.01 17.40
N SER A 123 4.15 2.75 18.38
CA SER A 123 4.71 3.78 19.26
C SER A 123 5.54 4.86 18.52
N VAL A 124 6.06 4.51 17.35
CA VAL A 124 6.81 5.43 16.47
C VAL A 124 5.90 6.13 15.47
N VAL A 125 4.94 5.39 14.94
CA VAL A 125 4.09 5.81 13.81
C VAL A 125 2.94 6.69 14.27
N GLU A 126 2.22 6.32 15.35
CA GLU A 126 1.03 7.01 15.82
C GLU A 126 1.23 8.53 16.00
N PRO A 127 2.32 9.02 16.63
CA PRO A 127 2.54 10.45 16.75
C PRO A 127 2.77 11.18 15.43
N LEU A 128 3.17 10.47 14.38
CA LEU A 128 3.45 11.04 13.05
C LEU A 128 2.24 11.03 12.12
N LEU A 129 1.12 10.42 12.53
CA LEU A 129 -0.11 10.42 11.71
C LEU A 129 -0.71 11.83 11.64
N LEU A 130 -1.30 12.15 10.49
CA LEU A 130 -2.06 13.40 10.34
C LEU A 130 -3.44 13.24 10.97
N PRO A 131 -3.82 14.08 11.94
CA PRO A 131 -5.09 13.95 12.63
C PRO A 131 -6.27 14.19 11.67
N ASN A 132 -7.33 13.38 11.82
CA ASN A 132 -8.56 13.45 11.05
C ASN A 132 -8.42 13.20 9.54
N LEU A 133 -7.32 12.61 9.11
CA LEU A 133 -7.13 12.14 7.74
C LEU A 133 -7.09 10.62 7.70
N PRO A 134 -7.58 10.01 6.61
CA PRO A 134 -7.53 8.56 6.47
C PRO A 134 -6.10 8.04 6.42
N VAL A 135 -5.91 6.86 7.00
CA VAL A 135 -4.63 6.18 7.09
C VAL A 135 -4.68 4.91 6.25
N PHE A 136 -3.80 4.82 5.26
CA PHE A 136 -3.63 3.66 4.39
C PHE A 136 -2.31 2.97 4.70
N LEU A 137 -2.34 1.66 4.91
CA LEU A 137 -1.15 0.84 5.14
C LEU A 137 -0.90 -0.09 3.93
N ARG A 138 0.15 0.14 3.17
CA ARG A 138 0.67 -0.81 2.19
C ARG A 138 1.63 -1.77 2.88
N TRP A 139 1.27 -3.02 2.96
CA TRP A 139 2.16 -4.07 3.44
C TRP A 139 2.83 -4.78 2.28
N ARG A 140 4.17 -4.78 2.23
CA ARG A 140 4.95 -5.46 1.17
C ARG A 140 5.29 -6.88 1.61
N GLY A 141 5.13 -7.82 0.67
CA GLY A 141 5.25 -9.25 0.97
C GLY A 141 4.04 -9.80 1.72
N ARG A 142 4.15 -11.04 2.20
CA ARG A 142 3.09 -11.67 2.99
C ARG A 142 3.02 -11.07 4.39
N PRO A 143 1.85 -10.56 4.82
CA PRO A 143 1.69 -10.06 6.18
C PRO A 143 1.87 -11.18 7.21
N PRO A 144 2.57 -10.94 8.31
CA PRO A 144 2.66 -11.88 9.43
C PRO A 144 1.43 -11.72 10.34
N PHE A 145 0.26 -12.11 9.87
CA PHE A 145 -1.07 -11.82 10.40
C PHE A 145 -1.21 -11.94 11.92
N ARG A 146 -0.46 -12.86 12.55
CA ARG A 146 -0.57 -13.16 13.99
C ARG A 146 0.48 -12.49 14.86
N THR A 147 1.27 -11.56 14.29
CA THR A 147 2.33 -10.86 15.04
C THR A 147 1.86 -9.50 15.54
N ALA A 148 2.31 -9.12 16.74
CA ALA A 148 1.97 -7.84 17.33
C ALA A 148 2.34 -6.64 16.44
N PRO A 149 3.52 -6.57 15.78
CA PRO A 149 3.86 -5.45 14.91
C PRO A 149 2.88 -5.23 13.76
N PHE A 150 2.35 -6.31 13.17
CA PHE A 150 1.36 -6.21 12.12
C PHE A 150 0.02 -5.72 12.68
N GLN A 151 -0.47 -6.34 13.76
CA GLN A 151 -1.76 -6.00 14.37
C GLN A 151 -1.78 -4.56 14.87
N GLU A 152 -0.73 -4.10 15.56
CA GLU A 152 -0.60 -2.72 16.01
C GLU A 152 -0.70 -1.70 14.88
N LEU A 153 -0.09 -1.96 13.71
CA LEU A 153 -0.18 -1.07 12.56
C LEU A 153 -1.55 -1.13 11.89
N VAL A 154 -2.18 -2.30 11.83
CA VAL A 154 -3.55 -2.43 11.29
C VAL A 154 -4.56 -1.68 12.15
N GLU A 155 -4.44 -1.70 13.49
CA GLU A 155 -5.30 -0.94 14.41
C GLU A 155 -5.24 0.58 14.18
N LEU A 156 -4.14 1.10 13.64
CA LEU A 156 -3.99 2.52 13.28
C LEU A 156 -4.52 2.85 11.87
N THR A 157 -5.09 1.88 11.17
CA THR A 157 -5.29 1.94 9.71
C THR A 157 -6.77 1.90 9.36
N ASP A 158 -7.23 2.81 8.50
CA ASP A 158 -8.56 2.75 7.89
C ASP A 158 -8.62 1.72 6.74
N ARG A 159 -7.47 1.44 6.11
CA ARG A 159 -7.37 0.48 5.02
C ARG A 159 -6.00 -0.19 4.95
N LEU A 160 -6.00 -1.51 4.90
CA LEU A 160 -4.85 -2.33 4.57
C LEU A 160 -4.80 -2.58 3.05
N ILE A 161 -3.68 -2.28 2.41
CA ILE A 161 -3.41 -2.57 1.00
C ILE A 161 -2.35 -3.65 0.92
N VAL A 162 -2.70 -4.79 0.34
CA VAL A 162 -1.78 -5.91 0.09
C VAL A 162 -1.59 -6.15 -1.41
N ASP A 163 -0.68 -7.01 -1.77
CA ASP A 163 -0.56 -7.62 -3.09
C ASP A 163 -0.32 -9.10 -2.91
N SER A 164 -1.35 -9.91 -3.04
CA SER A 164 -1.24 -11.35 -2.81
C SER A 164 -0.36 -12.08 -3.83
N SER A 165 0.00 -11.43 -4.94
CA SER A 165 1.03 -11.96 -5.86
C SER A 165 2.42 -11.97 -5.25
N GLU A 166 2.66 -11.24 -4.15
CA GLU A 166 3.89 -11.26 -3.37
C GLU A 166 3.95 -12.44 -2.37
N TRP A 167 2.89 -13.27 -2.27
CA TRP A 167 2.77 -14.31 -1.24
C TRP A 167 3.15 -15.70 -1.75
N PRO A 168 4.01 -16.44 -1.03
CA PRO A 168 4.49 -17.75 -1.49
C PRO A 168 3.54 -18.91 -1.21
N ASP A 169 2.58 -18.77 -0.29
CA ASP A 169 1.79 -19.82 0.31
C ASP A 169 0.27 -19.71 0.09
N LEU A 170 -0.11 -19.44 -1.15
CA LEU A 170 -1.51 -19.45 -1.55
C LEU A 170 -2.01 -20.91 -1.77
N PRO A 171 -3.30 -21.18 -1.42
CA PRO A 171 -4.34 -20.27 -0.92
C PRO A 171 -4.43 -20.15 0.61
N GLY A 172 -3.56 -20.80 1.38
CA GLY A 172 -3.61 -20.81 2.86
C GLY A 172 -3.60 -19.41 3.49
N ALA A 173 -2.84 -18.47 2.91
CA ALA A 173 -2.78 -17.08 3.38
C ALA A 173 -4.12 -16.33 3.25
N TYR A 174 -5.01 -16.73 2.33
CA TYR A 174 -6.33 -16.12 2.21
C TYR A 174 -7.24 -16.45 3.40
N ALA A 175 -7.13 -17.64 3.96
CA ALA A 175 -7.87 -17.99 5.17
C ALA A 175 -7.46 -17.14 6.39
N GLU A 176 -6.17 -16.78 6.49
CA GLU A 176 -5.72 -15.86 7.53
C GLU A 176 -6.14 -14.42 7.26
N LEU A 177 -6.15 -13.98 5.98
CA LEU A 177 -6.60 -12.64 5.61
C LEU A 177 -8.09 -12.42 5.91
N ASP A 178 -8.93 -13.44 5.73
CA ASP A 178 -10.38 -13.35 6.00
C ASP A 178 -10.69 -12.93 7.45
N GLU A 179 -9.83 -13.32 8.41
CA GLU A 179 -9.96 -12.92 9.81
C GLU A 179 -9.90 -11.39 10.03
N PHE A 180 -9.26 -10.65 9.12
CA PHE A 180 -9.07 -9.19 9.22
C PHE A 180 -10.16 -8.35 8.56
N PHE A 181 -11.04 -8.93 7.77
CA PHE A 181 -12.11 -8.17 7.12
C PHE A 181 -13.09 -7.52 8.10
N GLU A 182 -13.21 -8.03 9.32
CA GLU A 182 -14.04 -7.41 10.35
C GLU A 182 -13.34 -6.24 11.07
N GLU A 183 -12.00 -6.15 11.00
CA GLU A 183 -11.21 -5.17 11.72
C GLU A 183 -10.94 -3.91 10.87
N THR A 184 -10.60 -4.11 9.58
CA THR A 184 -10.28 -3.00 8.66
C THR A 184 -10.74 -3.30 7.23
N ALA A 185 -10.89 -2.26 6.42
CA ALA A 185 -11.09 -2.44 4.98
C ALA A 185 -9.79 -2.95 4.34
N VAL A 186 -9.89 -3.95 3.47
CA VAL A 186 -8.72 -4.53 2.79
C VAL A 186 -8.86 -4.36 1.28
N SER A 187 -7.76 -4.01 0.65
CA SER A 187 -7.57 -4.01 -0.80
C SER A 187 -6.43 -4.92 -1.19
N ASP A 188 -6.54 -5.53 -2.38
CA ASP A 188 -5.50 -6.38 -2.95
C ASP A 188 -5.19 -5.95 -4.39
N ILE A 189 -3.94 -5.58 -4.63
CA ILE A 189 -3.47 -5.16 -5.96
C ILE A 189 -3.61 -6.32 -6.97
N ALA A 190 -3.44 -7.59 -6.54
CA ALA A 190 -3.72 -8.74 -7.40
C ALA A 190 -5.19 -8.79 -7.83
N TRP A 191 -6.13 -8.50 -6.91
CA TRP A 191 -7.55 -8.38 -7.24
C TRP A 191 -7.83 -7.25 -8.24
N ARG A 192 -7.16 -6.11 -8.07
CA ARG A 192 -7.28 -4.98 -9.02
C ARG A 192 -6.87 -5.39 -10.43
N ARG A 193 -5.76 -6.10 -10.57
CA ARG A 193 -5.27 -6.60 -11.88
C ARG A 193 -6.27 -7.52 -12.58
N THR A 194 -7.15 -8.22 -11.86
CA THR A 194 -8.15 -9.12 -12.45
C THR A 194 -9.35 -8.41 -13.06
N LEU A 195 -9.48 -7.10 -12.97
CA LEU A 195 -10.70 -6.37 -13.36
C LEU A 195 -11.18 -6.71 -14.77
N LEU A 196 -10.31 -6.57 -15.78
CA LEU A 196 -10.67 -6.87 -17.18
C LEU A 196 -10.99 -8.34 -17.39
N TRP A 197 -10.33 -9.23 -16.67
CA TRP A 197 -10.61 -10.67 -16.72
C TRP A 197 -11.97 -10.98 -16.13
N ARG A 198 -12.33 -10.42 -14.98
CA ARG A 198 -13.67 -10.55 -14.39
C ARG A 198 -14.76 -10.01 -15.31
N GLU A 199 -14.52 -8.87 -15.97
CA GLU A 199 -15.46 -8.33 -16.96
C GLU A 199 -15.64 -9.26 -18.16
N ALA A 200 -14.57 -9.84 -18.69
CA ALA A 200 -14.63 -10.78 -19.80
C ALA A 200 -15.44 -12.04 -19.42
N LEU A 201 -15.17 -12.62 -18.25
CA LEU A 201 -15.92 -13.77 -17.74
C LEU A 201 -17.40 -13.45 -17.46
N ALA A 202 -17.69 -12.28 -16.91
CA ALA A 202 -19.07 -11.85 -16.69
C ALA A 202 -19.86 -11.68 -18.00
N LYS A 203 -19.22 -11.19 -19.06
CA LYS A 203 -19.82 -11.09 -20.41
C LYS A 203 -20.03 -12.45 -21.07
N ALA A 204 -19.18 -13.43 -20.75
CA ALA A 204 -19.28 -14.80 -21.29
C ALA A 204 -20.35 -15.65 -20.58
N TRP A 205 -20.86 -15.21 -19.42
CA TRP A 205 -21.89 -15.96 -18.69
C TRP A 205 -23.13 -16.28 -19.52
N PRO A 206 -23.70 -17.53 -19.45
CA PRO A 206 -23.27 -18.67 -18.61
C PRO A 206 -22.21 -19.60 -19.25
N GLU A 207 -21.68 -19.27 -20.42
CA GLU A 207 -20.75 -20.08 -21.19
C GLU A 207 -19.30 -19.81 -20.71
N LEU A 208 -19.01 -20.24 -19.47
CA LEU A 208 -17.68 -20.08 -18.87
C LEU A 208 -16.70 -21.15 -19.40
N PRO A 209 -15.37 -20.86 -19.44
CA PRO A 209 -14.37 -21.86 -19.78
C PRO A 209 -14.27 -22.91 -18.66
N ASP A 210 -14.00 -24.16 -19.07
CA ASP A 210 -13.75 -25.26 -18.11
C ASP A 210 -12.45 -25.08 -17.31
N ARG A 211 -11.57 -24.24 -17.80
CA ARG A 211 -10.25 -23.96 -17.23
C ARG A 211 -9.88 -22.49 -17.38
N ILE A 212 -9.22 -21.95 -16.36
CA ILE A 212 -8.62 -20.62 -16.39
C ILE A 212 -7.10 -20.74 -16.25
N ALA A 213 -6.36 -19.89 -16.97
CA ALA A 213 -4.91 -19.85 -16.91
C ALA A 213 -4.44 -18.45 -16.47
N GLY A 214 -3.53 -18.37 -15.49
CA GLY A 214 -3.01 -17.11 -14.98
C GLY A 214 -2.03 -17.28 -13.82
N PRO A 215 -1.48 -16.16 -13.34
CA PRO A 215 -0.61 -16.16 -12.16
C PRO A 215 -1.34 -16.68 -10.92
N PRO A 216 -0.62 -17.27 -9.94
CA PRO A 216 -1.23 -18.00 -8.82
C PRO A 216 -2.26 -17.19 -8.02
N ALA A 217 -1.95 -15.95 -7.67
CA ALA A 217 -2.82 -15.11 -6.86
C ALA A 217 -4.11 -14.72 -7.61
N GLU A 218 -3.92 -14.19 -8.82
CA GLU A 218 -5.03 -13.74 -9.66
C GLU A 218 -5.94 -14.91 -10.07
N ALA A 219 -5.35 -16.08 -10.41
CA ALA A 219 -6.12 -17.27 -10.73
C ALA A 219 -6.92 -17.77 -9.52
N SER A 220 -6.33 -17.77 -8.31
CA SER A 220 -7.03 -18.14 -7.07
C SER A 220 -8.19 -17.20 -6.76
N LEU A 221 -8.00 -15.89 -6.92
CA LEU A 221 -9.04 -14.89 -6.70
C LEU A 221 -10.18 -15.00 -7.73
N ILE A 222 -9.86 -15.26 -8.99
CA ILE A 222 -10.87 -15.48 -10.02
C ILE A 222 -11.70 -16.75 -9.75
N THR A 223 -11.06 -17.85 -9.35
CA THR A 223 -11.79 -19.08 -8.99
C THR A 223 -12.66 -18.89 -7.76
N GLY A 224 -12.14 -18.24 -6.71
CA GLY A 224 -12.92 -17.87 -5.53
C GLY A 224 -14.13 -16.98 -5.89
N TRP A 225 -13.91 -16.01 -6.77
CA TRP A 225 -15.01 -15.16 -7.27
C TRP A 225 -16.08 -15.94 -8.06
N LEU A 226 -15.68 -16.83 -8.96
CA LEU A 226 -16.62 -17.68 -9.70
C LEU A 226 -17.39 -18.62 -8.77
N LYS A 227 -16.70 -19.23 -7.81
CA LYS A 227 -17.32 -20.09 -6.80
C LYS A 227 -18.33 -19.32 -5.95
N SER A 228 -17.94 -18.15 -5.42
CA SER A 228 -18.82 -17.35 -4.54
C SER A 228 -20.00 -16.73 -5.27
N ARG A 229 -19.85 -16.29 -6.54
CA ARG A 229 -20.90 -15.56 -7.28
C ARG A 229 -21.78 -16.46 -8.13
N ALA A 230 -21.24 -17.53 -8.68
CA ALA A 230 -21.91 -18.38 -9.67
C ALA A 230 -22.04 -19.84 -9.20
N GLY A 231 -21.42 -20.23 -8.09
CA GLY A 231 -21.37 -21.64 -7.63
C GLY A 231 -20.62 -22.55 -8.61
N VAL A 232 -19.71 -22.01 -9.41
CA VAL A 232 -18.97 -22.75 -10.43
C VAL A 232 -17.55 -22.99 -9.99
N GLU A 233 -17.12 -24.23 -10.04
CA GLU A 233 -15.73 -24.64 -9.85
C GLU A 233 -15.06 -24.77 -11.22
N VAL A 234 -13.92 -24.09 -11.39
CA VAL A 234 -13.16 -24.08 -12.64
C VAL A 234 -11.73 -24.56 -12.34
N ALA A 235 -11.17 -25.40 -13.22
CA ALA A 235 -9.79 -25.86 -13.09
C ALA A 235 -8.82 -24.70 -13.32
N VAL A 236 -7.73 -24.68 -12.53
CA VAL A 236 -6.66 -23.67 -12.67
C VAL A 236 -5.46 -24.27 -13.41
N GLU A 237 -4.96 -23.54 -14.37
CA GLU A 237 -3.65 -23.75 -14.99
C GLU A 237 -2.76 -22.55 -14.64
N LEU A 238 -1.60 -22.80 -14.02
CA LEU A 238 -0.67 -21.72 -13.69
C LEU A 238 0.02 -21.21 -14.94
N ALA A 239 0.03 -19.90 -15.12
CA ALA A 239 0.70 -19.18 -16.19
C ALA A 239 1.30 -17.88 -15.64
N ASP A 240 2.35 -17.39 -16.29
CA ASP A 240 3.04 -16.17 -15.84
C ASP A 240 2.29 -14.89 -16.22
N GLU A 241 1.41 -14.95 -17.20
CA GLU A 241 0.71 -13.80 -17.77
C GLU A 241 -0.80 -13.87 -17.52
N LEU A 242 -1.39 -12.70 -17.31
CA LEU A 242 -2.85 -12.54 -17.26
C LEU A 242 -3.44 -12.54 -18.69
N PRO A 243 -4.54 -13.28 -18.94
CA PRO A 243 -5.16 -13.33 -20.26
C PRO A 243 -5.76 -11.99 -20.71
N PHE A 244 -6.15 -11.16 -19.76
CA PHE A 244 -6.72 -9.82 -19.96
C PHE A 244 -6.08 -8.87 -18.95
N ALA A 245 -4.98 -8.23 -19.33
CA ALA A 245 -4.27 -7.27 -18.49
C ALA A 245 -4.33 -5.86 -19.10
N GLU A 246 -4.44 -4.87 -18.25
CA GLU A 246 -4.13 -3.49 -18.58
C GLU A 246 -2.66 -3.24 -18.19
N GLU A 247 -1.89 -2.63 -19.07
CA GLU A 247 -0.51 -2.23 -18.75
C GLU A 247 -0.55 -1.04 -17.78
N LYS A 248 -0.54 -1.34 -16.48
CA LYS A 248 -0.45 -0.35 -15.40
C LYS A 248 0.84 -0.54 -14.63
N SER A 249 1.48 0.57 -14.30
CA SER A 249 2.63 0.55 -13.38
C SER A 249 2.19 0.21 -11.96
N GLY A 250 3.14 -0.21 -11.11
CA GLY A 250 2.86 -0.42 -9.68
C GLY A 250 2.37 0.86 -8.99
N SER A 251 2.81 2.04 -9.44
CA SER A 251 2.33 3.34 -8.96
C SER A 251 0.88 3.60 -9.36
N ASP A 252 0.47 3.24 -10.59
CA ASP A 252 -0.92 3.40 -11.03
C ASP A 252 -1.87 2.50 -10.24
N LEU A 253 -1.49 1.24 -10.04
CA LEU A 253 -2.27 0.28 -9.26
C LEU A 253 -2.43 0.72 -7.80
N LEU A 254 -1.34 1.18 -7.16
CA LEU A 254 -1.40 1.69 -5.79
C LEU A 254 -2.26 2.96 -5.72
N SER A 255 -2.12 3.87 -6.69
CA SER A 255 -2.94 5.08 -6.79
C SER A 255 -4.44 4.76 -6.80
N GLU A 256 -4.84 3.78 -7.59
CA GLU A 256 -6.25 3.35 -7.64
C GLU A 256 -6.76 2.78 -6.31
N GLU A 257 -5.88 2.14 -5.51
CA GLU A 257 -6.29 1.64 -4.19
C GLU A 257 -6.38 2.76 -3.15
N LEU A 258 -5.60 3.82 -3.28
CA LEU A 258 -5.70 5.00 -2.42
C LEU A 258 -6.97 5.84 -2.66
N ASP A 259 -7.65 5.65 -3.79
CA ASP A 259 -8.93 6.28 -4.10
C ASP A 259 -10.15 5.51 -3.53
N VAL A 260 -9.94 4.31 -2.98
CA VAL A 260 -11.02 3.46 -2.48
C VAL A 260 -11.14 3.58 -0.97
N PHE A 261 -12.30 3.99 -0.46
CA PHE A 261 -12.54 4.19 0.98
C PHE A 261 -13.47 3.16 1.62
N GLY A 262 -14.26 2.44 0.85
CA GLY A 262 -15.21 1.45 1.35
C GLY A 262 -14.68 0.01 1.28
N ARG A 263 -15.33 -0.91 1.97
CA ARG A 263 -15.10 -2.36 1.83
C ARG A 263 -15.54 -2.83 0.44
N ASP A 264 -14.90 -3.87 -0.08
CA ASP A 264 -15.32 -4.59 -1.30
C ASP A 264 -15.86 -5.98 -0.94
N PRO A 265 -17.17 -6.14 -0.71
CA PRO A 265 -17.76 -7.43 -0.37
C PRO A 265 -17.55 -8.52 -1.43
N ILE A 266 -17.36 -8.11 -2.71
CA ILE A 266 -17.12 -9.05 -3.79
C ILE A 266 -15.70 -9.65 -3.68
N TYR A 267 -14.72 -8.82 -3.32
CA TYR A 267 -13.38 -9.26 -3.02
C TYR A 267 -13.33 -10.16 -1.78
N GLU A 268 -13.99 -9.73 -0.71
CA GLU A 268 -14.05 -10.50 0.54
C GLU A 268 -14.65 -11.90 0.31
N ASP A 269 -15.75 -12.00 -0.44
CA ASP A 269 -16.35 -13.28 -0.80
C ASP A 269 -15.42 -14.14 -1.68
N ALA A 270 -14.67 -13.50 -2.59
CA ALA A 270 -13.71 -14.20 -3.43
C ALA A 270 -12.53 -14.77 -2.63
N VAL A 271 -11.98 -13.99 -1.69
CA VAL A 271 -10.90 -14.42 -0.77
C VAL A 271 -11.35 -15.58 0.10
N ARG A 272 -12.53 -15.47 0.71
CA ARG A 272 -13.11 -16.54 1.56
C ARG A 272 -13.26 -17.84 0.79
N ALA A 273 -13.84 -17.77 -0.41
CA ALA A 273 -14.05 -18.95 -1.25
C ALA A 273 -12.72 -19.53 -1.78
N ALA A 274 -11.70 -18.70 -2.03
CA ALA A 274 -10.35 -19.16 -2.39
C ALA A 274 -9.64 -19.85 -1.23
N GLY A 275 -9.77 -19.33 0.01
CA GLY A 275 -9.21 -19.92 1.23
C GLY A 275 -9.83 -21.26 1.61
N GLU A 276 -11.08 -21.53 1.28
CA GLU A 276 -11.76 -22.82 1.51
C GLU A 276 -11.27 -23.96 0.58
N SER A 277 -10.48 -23.64 -0.45
CA SER A 277 -10.03 -24.60 -1.45
C SER A 277 -8.75 -25.37 -1.03
N VAL A 278 -8.45 -25.42 0.26
CA VAL A 278 -7.30 -26.10 0.87
C VAL A 278 -7.64 -27.52 1.28
#